data_c1b22fa6dc6d7af9847a04d1f3818e7d
#
_entry.id   c1b22fa6dc6d7af9847a04d1f3818e7d
#
_cell.length_a   1.000
_cell.length_b   1.000
_cell.length_c   1.000
_cell.angle_alpha   90.00
_cell.angle_beta   90.00
_cell.angle_gamma   90.00
#
_symmetry.space_group_name_H-M   'P 1'
#
loop_
_entity.id
_entity.type
_entity.pdbx_description
1 polymer ?
#
loop_
_entity_poly.entity_id
_entity_poly.type
_entity_poly.pdbx_seq_one_letter_code
_entity_poly.pdbx_strand_id
1 'polypeptide(L)'
;GIAEAGFRPYFKVSFDCSGSHDYMRGVAGAEESTLRGIRLLRERGFSVTVITSIDKVVIGGLIDTLHLLASLGVDNWWMAPPMEIGAWRGTDSGVDVQSLLPALKGVLVEWLKCGRPFDMMLWRLGKYHRTGRIFRGMPTFTGESFDCSSIHSLAYVAPDGTLLPCGSYTGSDLMGRFPNLLRTPLTEAWDDPFLRSVCDLRKQDVQAANPGCRACEHFCECGAGCRVSAMYARGDWMQNDPVCCRLHRSGLMRDFHDFARSLDASEVGV
;
A
#
# COMPACT_ATOMS: atom_id res chain seq x y z
N GLY A 1 18.15 22.66 11.45
CA GLY A 1 17.28 21.80 10.61
C GLY A 1 16.16 21.12 11.40
N ILE A 2 15.39 20.20 10.79
CA ILE A 2 14.21 19.54 11.40
C ILE A 2 14.56 18.89 12.75
N ALA A 3 15.70 18.19 12.84
CA ALA A 3 16.17 17.56 14.09
C ALA A 3 16.50 18.57 15.18
N GLU A 4 17.11 19.69 14.83
CA GLU A 4 17.45 20.80 15.74
C GLU A 4 16.20 21.48 16.29
N ALA A 5 15.13 21.54 15.50
CA ALA A 5 13.83 22.04 15.92
C ALA A 5 13.04 21.07 16.83
N GLY A 6 13.64 19.94 17.23
CA GLY A 6 13.01 18.96 18.11
C GLY A 6 12.00 18.02 17.43
N PHE A 7 11.79 18.14 16.12
CA PHE A 7 10.91 17.25 15.38
C PHE A 7 11.58 15.91 15.07
N ARG A 8 10.85 14.83 15.24
CA ARG A 8 11.26 13.45 14.92
C ARG A 8 10.25 12.80 13.97
N PRO A 9 10.06 13.32 12.74
CA PRO A 9 9.18 12.70 11.76
C PRO A 9 9.74 11.33 11.34
N TYR A 10 8.87 10.43 10.93
CA TYR A 10 9.28 9.27 10.15
C TYR A 10 9.23 9.62 8.66
N PHE A 11 10.15 9.05 7.88
CA PHE A 11 10.25 9.29 6.47
C PHE A 11 9.78 8.07 5.68
N LYS A 12 8.95 8.30 4.67
CA LYS A 12 8.61 7.30 3.65
C LYS A 12 9.43 7.62 2.41
N VAL A 13 10.26 6.69 2.00
CA VAL A 13 11.15 6.84 0.85
C VAL A 13 10.81 5.77 -0.17
N SER A 14 10.54 6.18 -1.41
CA SER A 14 10.33 5.22 -2.49
C SER A 14 11.67 4.66 -2.96
N PHE A 15 11.77 3.33 -3.02
CA PHE A 15 12.92 2.62 -3.58
C PHE A 15 12.45 1.30 -4.19
N ASP A 16 12.61 1.15 -5.52
CA ASP A 16 11.98 0.09 -6.31
C ASP A 16 12.93 -1.04 -6.70
N CYS A 17 13.75 -1.48 -5.80
CA CYS A 17 14.81 -2.47 -5.92
C CYS A 17 16.14 -1.98 -6.48
N SER A 18 17.19 -2.65 -6.02
CA SER A 18 18.56 -2.46 -6.51
C SER A 18 18.67 -2.85 -7.99
N GLY A 19 19.28 -1.99 -8.78
CA GLY A 19 19.43 -2.15 -10.21
C GLY A 19 18.19 -1.84 -11.05
N SER A 20 17.05 -1.53 -10.42
CA SER A 20 15.80 -1.27 -11.13
C SER A 20 15.18 0.11 -10.79
N HIS A 21 15.72 0.79 -9.79
CA HIS A 21 15.13 2.05 -9.32
C HIS A 21 15.19 3.17 -10.36
N ASP A 22 16.30 3.31 -11.07
CA ASP A 22 16.46 4.30 -12.14
C ASP A 22 15.45 4.07 -13.27
N TYR A 23 15.22 2.80 -13.65
CA TYR A 23 14.18 2.42 -14.61
C TYR A 23 12.78 2.85 -14.11
N MET A 24 12.44 2.50 -12.89
CA MET A 24 11.12 2.81 -12.32
C MET A 24 10.87 4.32 -12.17
N ARG A 25 11.92 5.10 -11.94
CA ARG A 25 11.82 6.57 -11.81
C ARG A 25 12.02 7.30 -13.14
N GLY A 26 12.52 6.62 -14.18
CA GLY A 26 12.85 7.24 -15.45
C GLY A 26 13.98 8.26 -15.35
N VAL A 27 14.83 8.17 -14.32
CA VAL A 27 15.89 9.15 -14.02
C VAL A 27 17.18 8.40 -13.67
N ALA A 28 18.22 8.60 -14.46
CA ALA A 28 19.54 8.04 -14.18
C ALA A 28 20.13 8.61 -12.88
N GLY A 29 20.70 7.75 -12.04
CA GLY A 29 21.26 8.10 -10.73
C GLY A 29 20.24 8.30 -9.60
N ALA A 30 18.95 8.02 -9.86
CA ALA A 30 17.91 8.06 -8.84
C ALA A 30 18.19 7.05 -7.72
N GLU A 31 18.69 5.87 -8.06
CA GLU A 31 19.04 4.82 -7.09
C GLU A 31 20.12 5.31 -6.12
N GLU A 32 21.25 5.79 -6.64
CA GLU A 32 22.35 6.30 -5.81
C GLU A 32 21.90 7.45 -4.91
N SER A 33 21.14 8.39 -5.49
CA SER A 33 20.62 9.55 -4.74
C SER A 33 19.68 9.14 -3.62
N THR A 34 18.80 8.17 -3.89
CA THR A 34 17.84 7.65 -2.90
C THR A 34 18.55 6.91 -1.76
N LEU A 35 19.50 6.03 -2.10
CA LEU A 35 20.29 5.30 -1.10
C LEU A 35 21.14 6.23 -0.22
N ARG A 36 21.71 7.28 -0.82
CA ARG A 36 22.40 8.33 -0.05
C ARG A 36 21.46 9.05 0.91
N GLY A 37 20.24 9.36 0.46
CA GLY A 37 19.21 9.97 1.28
C GLY A 37 18.80 9.07 2.48
N ILE A 38 18.59 7.77 2.24
CA ILE A 38 18.26 6.80 3.29
C ILE A 38 19.39 6.74 4.34
N ARG A 39 20.66 6.59 3.90
CA ARG A 39 21.83 6.58 4.83
C ARG A 39 21.84 7.84 5.69
N LEU A 40 21.69 9.01 5.07
CA LEU A 40 21.70 10.30 5.76
C LEU A 40 20.59 10.41 6.82
N LEU A 41 19.39 9.91 6.53
CA LEU A 41 18.29 9.87 7.47
C LEU A 41 18.59 8.94 8.66
N ARG A 42 19.13 7.74 8.38
CA ARG A 42 19.48 6.77 9.41
C ARG A 42 20.62 7.27 10.31
N GLU A 43 21.67 7.85 9.75
CA GLU A 43 22.78 8.47 10.49
C GLU A 43 22.31 9.57 11.45
N ARG A 44 21.22 10.27 11.09
CA ARG A 44 20.60 11.29 11.95
C ARG A 44 19.54 10.76 12.92
N GLY A 45 19.35 9.44 12.98
CA GLY A 45 18.42 8.79 13.90
C GLY A 45 16.94 8.93 13.51
N PHE A 46 16.63 9.25 12.27
CA PHE A 46 15.24 9.27 11.79
C PHE A 46 14.74 7.86 11.46
N SER A 47 13.46 7.62 11.73
CA SER A 47 12.79 6.40 11.28
C SER A 47 12.50 6.45 9.79
N VAL A 48 12.84 5.36 9.09
CA VAL A 48 12.69 5.24 7.64
C VAL A 48 11.83 4.03 7.28
N THR A 49 10.78 4.30 6.53
CA THR A 49 9.98 3.30 5.82
C THR A 49 10.32 3.36 4.35
N VAL A 50 10.77 2.25 3.77
CA VAL A 50 10.94 2.13 2.32
C VAL A 50 9.67 1.60 1.68
N ILE A 51 9.27 2.18 0.54
CA ILE A 51 8.12 1.73 -0.25
C ILE A 51 8.61 1.28 -1.62
N THR A 52 8.28 0.05 -1.99
CA THR A 52 8.65 -0.58 -3.27
C THR A 52 7.40 -0.87 -4.09
N SER A 53 7.36 -0.39 -5.31
CA SER A 53 6.35 -0.79 -6.31
C SER A 53 6.88 -1.99 -7.10
N ILE A 54 6.12 -3.09 -7.12
CA ILE A 54 6.56 -4.36 -7.71
C ILE A 54 5.93 -4.54 -9.09
N ASP A 55 6.72 -4.36 -10.13
CA ASP A 55 6.37 -4.70 -11.51
C ASP A 55 7.12 -5.97 -11.99
N LYS A 56 7.00 -6.30 -13.27
CA LYS A 56 7.67 -7.45 -13.89
C LYS A 56 9.20 -7.39 -13.82
N VAL A 57 9.79 -6.20 -13.74
CA VAL A 57 11.25 -5.99 -13.64
C VAL A 57 11.69 -6.06 -12.19
N VAL A 58 11.02 -5.33 -11.32
CA VAL A 58 11.36 -5.19 -9.90
C VAL A 58 11.24 -6.51 -9.13
N ILE A 59 10.28 -7.38 -9.50
CA ILE A 59 10.02 -8.64 -8.79
C ILE A 59 11.25 -9.53 -8.65
N GLY A 60 12.16 -9.52 -9.64
CA GLY A 60 13.40 -10.33 -9.61
C GLY A 60 14.44 -9.84 -8.60
N GLY A 61 14.42 -8.57 -8.21
CA GLY A 61 15.40 -7.95 -7.31
C GLY A 61 14.97 -7.86 -5.83
N LEU A 62 13.85 -8.45 -5.44
CA LEU A 62 13.31 -8.28 -4.09
C LEU A 62 14.22 -8.84 -2.99
N ILE A 63 14.89 -9.98 -3.22
CA ILE A 63 15.78 -10.60 -2.24
C ILE A 63 17.04 -9.75 -2.03
N ASP A 64 17.69 -9.31 -3.10
CA ASP A 64 18.86 -8.44 -3.01
C ASP A 64 18.51 -7.11 -2.33
N THR A 65 17.32 -6.60 -2.60
CA THR A 65 16.80 -5.39 -1.95
C THR A 65 16.55 -5.63 -0.46
N LEU A 66 16.05 -6.80 -0.04
CA LEU A 66 15.90 -7.16 1.37
C LEU A 66 17.25 -7.05 2.10
N HIS A 67 18.32 -7.66 1.55
CA HIS A 67 19.65 -7.62 2.14
C HIS A 67 20.21 -6.20 2.20
N LEU A 68 20.02 -5.43 1.12
CA LEU A 68 20.43 -4.03 1.08
C LEU A 68 19.73 -3.20 2.15
N LEU A 69 18.40 -3.30 2.27
CA LEU A 69 17.62 -2.56 3.26
C LEU A 69 17.95 -2.98 4.70
N ALA A 70 18.24 -4.27 4.92
CA ALA A 70 18.73 -4.77 6.20
C ALA A 70 20.08 -4.12 6.57
N SER A 71 21.00 -4.01 5.62
CA SER A 71 22.31 -3.36 5.83
C SER A 71 22.20 -1.85 6.11
N LEU A 72 21.18 -1.20 5.54
CA LEU A 72 20.87 0.23 5.77
C LEU A 72 20.15 0.49 7.09
N GLY A 73 19.68 -0.56 7.77
CA GLY A 73 18.99 -0.47 9.05
C GLY A 73 17.65 0.26 8.96
N VAL A 74 16.90 0.12 7.88
CA VAL A 74 15.55 0.70 7.76
C VAL A 74 14.60 0.09 8.79
N ASP A 75 13.54 0.80 9.17
CA ASP A 75 12.61 0.32 10.19
C ASP A 75 11.45 -0.48 9.59
N ASN A 76 11.05 -0.14 8.36
CA ASN A 76 9.93 -0.78 7.69
C ASN A 76 10.17 -0.90 6.17
N TRP A 77 9.67 -1.99 5.59
CA TRP A 77 9.60 -2.17 4.15
C TRP A 77 8.17 -2.47 3.70
N TRP A 78 7.60 -1.60 2.87
CA TRP A 78 6.27 -1.74 2.31
C TRP A 78 6.35 -2.10 0.84
N MET A 79 5.64 -3.13 0.44
CA MET A 79 5.64 -3.63 -0.92
C MET A 79 4.23 -3.70 -1.47
N ALA A 80 4.04 -3.21 -2.69
CA ALA A 80 2.78 -3.26 -3.41
C ALA A 80 3.01 -3.35 -4.92
N PRO A 81 2.17 -4.07 -5.68
CA PRO A 81 2.13 -3.87 -7.13
C PRO A 81 1.63 -2.45 -7.42
N PRO A 82 2.08 -1.81 -8.52
CA PRO A 82 1.54 -0.53 -8.92
C PRO A 82 0.04 -0.67 -9.24
N MET A 83 -0.72 0.38 -8.95
CA MET A 83 -2.11 0.43 -9.39
C MET A 83 -2.14 0.86 -10.87
N GLU A 84 -3.06 0.30 -11.66
CA GLU A 84 -3.26 0.66 -13.07
C GLU A 84 -3.96 2.02 -13.21
N ILE A 85 -3.31 3.08 -12.73
CA ILE A 85 -3.78 4.46 -12.75
C ILE A 85 -2.70 5.39 -13.30
N GLY A 86 -3.10 6.56 -13.79
CA GLY A 86 -2.17 7.54 -14.35
C GLY A 86 -1.35 6.97 -15.49
N ALA A 87 -0.04 7.19 -15.49
CA ALA A 87 0.89 6.71 -16.52
C ALA A 87 1.01 5.18 -16.62
N TRP A 88 0.59 4.44 -15.58
CA TRP A 88 0.60 2.97 -15.57
C TRP A 88 -0.62 2.35 -16.27
N ARG A 89 -1.63 3.15 -16.59
CA ARG A 89 -2.86 2.66 -17.24
C ARG A 89 -2.55 2.13 -18.64
N GLY A 90 -2.90 0.87 -18.89
CA GLY A 90 -2.70 0.22 -20.18
C GLY A 90 -1.25 -0.18 -20.48
N THR A 91 -0.34 -0.10 -19.52
CA THR A 91 1.00 -0.67 -19.64
C THR A 91 0.95 -2.18 -19.39
N ASP A 92 1.80 -2.95 -20.08
CA ASP A 92 1.97 -4.40 -19.84
C ASP A 92 3.02 -4.70 -18.76
N SER A 93 3.22 -3.78 -17.81
CA SER A 93 4.24 -3.92 -16.74
C SER A 93 3.68 -4.55 -15.45
N GLY A 94 2.38 -4.75 -15.35
CA GLY A 94 1.74 -5.36 -14.19
C GLY A 94 2.22 -6.80 -13.94
N VAL A 95 2.40 -7.15 -12.67
CA VAL A 95 2.70 -8.53 -12.23
C VAL A 95 1.39 -9.24 -11.95
N ASP A 96 1.21 -10.43 -12.52
CA ASP A 96 0.07 -11.26 -12.15
C ASP A 96 0.23 -11.82 -10.72
N VAL A 97 -0.91 -12.15 -10.10
CA VAL A 97 -0.92 -12.61 -8.71
C VAL A 97 -0.23 -13.97 -8.56
N GLN A 98 -0.23 -14.81 -9.61
CA GLN A 98 0.38 -16.14 -9.57
C GLN A 98 1.90 -16.05 -9.51
N SER A 99 2.49 -15.05 -10.16
CA SER A 99 3.92 -14.75 -10.09
C SER A 99 4.28 -13.99 -8.80
N LEU A 100 3.44 -13.07 -8.37
CA LEU A 100 3.67 -12.22 -7.21
C LEU A 100 3.72 -13.00 -5.89
N LEU A 101 2.74 -13.88 -5.65
CA LEU A 101 2.62 -14.57 -4.36
C LEU A 101 3.82 -15.50 -4.04
N PRO A 102 4.36 -16.31 -4.98
CA PRO A 102 5.57 -17.08 -4.73
C PRO A 102 6.79 -16.20 -4.41
N ALA A 103 6.96 -15.09 -5.13
CA ALA A 103 8.04 -14.14 -4.86
C ALA A 103 7.95 -13.55 -3.44
N LEU A 104 6.76 -13.12 -3.03
CA LEU A 104 6.55 -12.59 -1.67
C LEU A 104 6.70 -13.65 -0.58
N LYS A 105 6.32 -14.93 -0.83
CA LYS A 105 6.63 -16.05 0.07
C LYS A 105 8.14 -16.24 0.21
N GLY A 106 8.88 -16.16 -0.89
CA GLY A 106 10.36 -16.20 -0.89
C GLY A 106 10.97 -15.06 -0.05
N VAL A 107 10.45 -13.84 -0.20
CA VAL A 107 10.89 -12.69 0.62
C VAL A 107 10.63 -12.92 2.11
N LEU A 108 9.47 -13.48 2.49
CA LEU A 108 9.17 -13.79 3.90
C LEU A 108 10.12 -14.84 4.48
N VAL A 109 10.42 -15.91 3.73
CA VAL A 109 11.40 -16.94 4.16
C VAL A 109 12.78 -16.32 4.35
N GLU A 110 13.25 -15.53 3.39
CA GLU A 110 14.57 -14.91 3.48
C GLU A 110 14.64 -13.86 4.61
N TRP A 111 13.59 -13.10 4.81
CA TRP A 111 13.47 -12.14 5.92
C TRP A 111 13.58 -12.83 7.29
N LEU A 112 13.01 -14.04 7.44
CA LEU A 112 13.19 -14.86 8.65
C LEU A 112 14.62 -15.32 8.83
N LYS A 113 15.26 -15.83 7.76
CA LYS A 113 16.68 -16.25 7.81
C LYS A 113 17.62 -15.12 8.18
N CYS A 114 17.28 -13.87 7.79
CA CYS A 114 18.00 -12.66 8.18
C CYS A 114 17.70 -12.17 9.59
N GLY A 115 16.96 -12.91 10.41
CA GLY A 115 16.61 -12.54 11.78
C GLY A 115 15.59 -11.40 11.88
N ARG A 116 14.72 -11.23 10.89
CA ARG A 116 13.65 -10.23 10.88
C ARG A 116 14.15 -8.79 11.05
N PRO A 117 14.96 -8.24 10.12
CA PRO A 117 15.69 -7.00 10.32
C PRO A 117 14.81 -5.75 10.45
N PHE A 118 13.58 -5.78 9.94
CA PHE A 118 12.62 -4.67 9.96
C PHE A 118 11.18 -5.20 9.92
N ASP A 119 10.20 -4.34 10.18
CA ASP A 119 8.79 -4.67 9.96
C ASP A 119 8.47 -4.64 8.46
N MET A 120 7.60 -5.54 7.99
CA MET A 120 7.15 -5.53 6.60
C MET A 120 5.65 -5.33 6.48
N MET A 121 5.23 -4.67 5.39
CA MET A 121 3.84 -4.64 4.95
C MET A 121 3.77 -5.11 3.50
N LEU A 122 3.07 -6.21 3.29
CA LEU A 122 2.74 -6.72 1.96
C LEU A 122 1.33 -6.27 1.60
N TRP A 123 1.20 -5.59 0.46
CA TRP A 123 -0.06 -5.04 0.00
C TRP A 123 -1.20 -6.07 0.06
N ARG A 124 -2.22 -5.75 0.84
CA ARG A 124 -3.40 -6.59 1.09
C ARG A 124 -3.13 -7.98 1.70
N LEU A 125 -1.87 -8.37 1.85
CA LEU A 125 -1.49 -9.69 2.38
C LEU A 125 -1.12 -9.65 3.86
N GLY A 126 -0.92 -8.45 4.43
CA GLY A 126 -0.74 -8.29 5.86
C GLY A 126 0.51 -7.54 6.29
N LYS A 127 0.63 -7.43 7.60
CA LYS A 127 1.79 -6.85 8.29
C LYS A 127 2.57 -7.95 9.00
N TYR A 128 3.89 -7.88 8.91
CA TYR A 128 4.83 -8.85 9.45
C TYR A 128 5.78 -8.11 10.40
N HIS A 129 5.89 -8.59 11.62
CA HIS A 129 6.57 -7.87 12.69
C HIS A 129 7.94 -8.47 12.98
N ARG A 130 8.95 -7.60 13.14
CA ARG A 130 10.31 -8.00 13.51
C ARG A 130 10.41 -8.54 14.93
N THR A 131 9.44 -8.22 15.79
CA THR A 131 9.41 -8.67 17.18
C THR A 131 8.06 -9.31 17.54
N GLY A 132 8.08 -10.30 18.42
CA GLY A 132 6.88 -11.01 18.83
C GLY A 132 6.30 -11.87 17.72
N ARG A 133 4.99 -12.03 17.72
CA ARG A 133 4.29 -12.81 16.69
C ARG A 133 4.49 -12.20 15.31
N ILE A 134 4.89 -13.04 14.34
CA ILE A 134 5.24 -12.63 12.98
C ILE A 134 4.03 -12.03 12.25
N PHE A 135 2.95 -12.80 12.17
CA PHE A 135 1.75 -12.44 11.43
C PHE A 135 0.52 -12.36 12.35
N ARG A 136 -0.13 -11.21 12.42
CA ARG A 136 -1.29 -11.01 13.31
C ARG A 136 -2.65 -11.22 12.64
N GLY A 137 -2.65 -11.59 11.35
CA GLY A 137 -3.87 -11.69 10.56
C GLY A 137 -4.25 -10.34 9.92
N MET A 138 -5.34 -10.38 9.18
CA MET A 138 -5.96 -9.18 8.61
C MET A 138 -7.14 -8.74 9.48
N PRO A 139 -7.42 -7.44 9.56
CA PRO A 139 -8.64 -6.98 10.21
C PRO A 139 -9.87 -7.48 9.45
N THR A 140 -10.91 -7.85 10.18
CA THR A 140 -12.23 -8.10 9.61
C THR A 140 -13.05 -6.82 9.59
N PHE A 141 -13.86 -6.65 8.55
CA PHE A 141 -14.75 -5.51 8.40
C PHE A 141 -16.17 -5.85 8.88
N THR A 142 -16.80 -4.90 9.54
CA THR A 142 -18.24 -4.89 9.76
C THR A 142 -18.90 -3.89 8.81
N GLY A 143 -20.23 -3.89 8.72
CA GLY A 143 -20.96 -2.88 7.93
C GLY A 143 -20.62 -1.45 8.34
N GLU A 144 -20.43 -1.21 9.65
CA GLU A 144 -20.11 0.09 10.23
C GLU A 144 -18.66 0.54 9.99
N SER A 145 -17.77 -0.37 9.57
CA SER A 145 -16.37 -0.01 9.27
C SER A 145 -16.31 1.02 8.16
N PHE A 146 -15.46 2.04 8.31
CA PHE A 146 -15.16 2.95 7.21
C PHE A 146 -14.63 2.15 6.02
N ASP A 147 -14.99 2.57 4.81
CA ASP A 147 -14.54 1.89 3.58
C ASP A 147 -13.02 1.88 3.48
N CYS A 148 -12.39 3.00 3.78
CA CYS A 148 -10.93 3.10 3.86
C CYS A 148 -10.54 3.92 5.09
N SER A 149 -9.88 3.28 6.05
CA SER A 149 -9.42 3.96 7.28
C SER A 149 -8.43 5.10 7.02
N SER A 150 -7.66 5.00 5.93
CA SER A 150 -6.66 6.02 5.60
C SER A 150 -7.30 7.34 5.17
N ILE A 151 -8.31 7.31 4.30
CA ILE A 151 -8.94 8.53 3.77
C ILE A 151 -9.78 9.28 4.80
N HIS A 152 -10.18 8.62 5.87
CA HIS A 152 -10.92 9.25 6.96
C HIS A 152 -10.06 10.19 7.82
N SER A 153 -8.76 9.96 7.87
CA SER A 153 -7.81 10.71 8.71
C SER A 153 -6.68 11.37 7.93
N LEU A 154 -6.70 11.31 6.61
CA LEU A 154 -5.63 11.79 5.75
C LEU A 154 -6.18 12.79 4.73
N ALA A 155 -5.46 13.87 4.50
CA ALA A 155 -5.73 14.83 3.44
C ALA A 155 -4.55 14.81 2.46
N TYR A 156 -4.84 14.76 1.18
CA TYR A 156 -3.86 14.91 0.11
C TYR A 156 -4.19 16.17 -0.69
N VAL A 157 -3.21 17.04 -0.86
CA VAL A 157 -3.35 18.23 -1.70
C VAL A 157 -2.60 18.01 -3.00
N ALA A 158 -3.31 17.98 -4.09
CA ALA A 158 -2.72 17.85 -5.42
C ALA A 158 -1.95 19.13 -5.82
N PRO A 159 -1.02 19.07 -6.80
CA PRO A 159 -0.21 20.21 -7.20
C PRO A 159 -1.02 21.44 -7.66
N ASP A 160 -2.26 21.24 -8.13
CA ASP A 160 -3.18 22.31 -8.53
C ASP A 160 -4.01 22.88 -7.35
N GLY A 161 -3.75 22.43 -6.12
CA GLY A 161 -4.47 22.84 -4.92
C GLY A 161 -5.74 22.04 -4.63
N THR A 162 -6.09 21.03 -5.42
CA THR A 162 -7.27 20.19 -5.17
C THR A 162 -7.07 19.34 -3.92
N LEU A 163 -8.03 19.39 -3.00
CA LEU A 163 -8.04 18.58 -1.78
C LEU A 163 -8.67 17.22 -2.06
N LEU A 164 -7.88 16.16 -2.00
CA LEU A 164 -8.27 14.78 -2.33
C LEU A 164 -8.27 13.88 -1.08
N PRO A 165 -9.13 12.85 -1.05
CA PRO A 165 -9.11 11.84 0.01
C PRO A 165 -7.80 11.04 0.06
N CYS A 166 -7.19 10.78 -1.08
CA CYS A 166 -5.85 10.19 -1.21
C CYS A 166 -5.24 10.52 -2.57
N GLY A 167 -3.90 10.35 -2.70
CA GLY A 167 -3.18 10.65 -3.94
C GLY A 167 -3.62 9.85 -5.16
N SER A 168 -4.26 8.69 -4.97
CA SER A 168 -4.73 7.86 -6.09
C SER A 168 -5.92 8.46 -6.85
N TYR A 169 -6.58 9.49 -6.31
CA TYR A 169 -7.61 10.26 -7.04
C TYR A 169 -7.01 11.30 -8.00
N THR A 170 -5.71 11.57 -7.94
CA THR A 170 -5.05 12.52 -8.85
C THR A 170 -5.19 12.06 -10.30
N GLY A 171 -5.70 12.96 -11.16
CA GLY A 171 -5.95 12.66 -12.57
C GLY A 171 -7.14 11.73 -12.83
N SER A 172 -7.96 11.43 -11.83
CA SER A 172 -9.21 10.70 -12.03
C SER A 172 -10.33 11.60 -12.53
N ASP A 173 -11.35 11.00 -13.17
CA ASP A 173 -12.56 11.71 -13.62
C ASP A 173 -13.33 12.36 -12.46
N LEU A 174 -13.08 11.93 -11.23
CA LEU A 174 -13.68 12.52 -10.03
C LEU A 174 -12.90 13.73 -9.49
N MET A 175 -11.65 13.97 -9.95
CA MET A 175 -10.79 15.00 -9.38
C MET A 175 -11.45 16.38 -9.38
N GLY A 176 -12.12 16.76 -10.47
CA GLY A 176 -12.80 18.05 -10.60
C GLY A 176 -14.02 18.27 -9.71
N ARG A 177 -14.49 17.22 -9.00
CA ARG A 177 -15.59 17.30 -8.04
C ARG A 177 -15.15 17.65 -6.62
N PHE A 178 -13.85 17.50 -6.33
CA PHE A 178 -13.29 17.80 -5.01
C PHE A 178 -13.00 19.29 -4.85
N PRO A 179 -13.06 19.84 -3.63
CA PRO A 179 -12.78 21.25 -3.37
C PRO A 179 -11.32 21.61 -3.65
N ASN A 180 -11.06 22.88 -3.96
CA ASN A 180 -9.73 23.37 -4.24
C ASN A 180 -9.31 24.45 -3.25
N LEU A 181 -8.19 24.23 -2.55
CA LEU A 181 -7.70 25.10 -1.48
C LEU A 181 -7.17 26.47 -1.95
N LEU A 182 -6.99 26.67 -3.26
CA LEU A 182 -6.71 28.00 -3.81
C LEU A 182 -7.97 28.89 -3.84
N ARG A 183 -9.16 28.31 -3.64
CA ARG A 183 -10.47 29.00 -3.71
C ARG A 183 -11.27 28.90 -2.42
N THR A 184 -11.05 27.85 -1.64
CA THR A 184 -11.86 27.51 -0.46
C THR A 184 -10.92 27.25 0.73
N PRO A 185 -11.11 27.92 1.88
CA PRO A 185 -10.33 27.64 3.09
C PRO A 185 -10.42 26.16 3.49
N LEU A 186 -9.35 25.60 4.08
CA LEU A 186 -9.30 24.18 4.46
C LEU A 186 -10.45 23.77 5.39
N THR A 187 -10.83 24.63 6.33
CA THR A 187 -11.94 24.38 7.27
C THR A 187 -13.28 24.17 6.56
N GLU A 188 -13.53 24.91 5.48
CA GLU A 188 -14.73 24.79 4.66
C GLU A 188 -14.60 23.62 3.66
N ALA A 189 -13.44 23.52 3.00
CA ALA A 189 -13.16 22.45 2.04
C ALA A 189 -13.21 21.06 2.69
N TRP A 190 -12.85 20.95 3.98
CA TRP A 190 -12.91 19.68 4.71
C TRP A 190 -14.35 19.17 4.89
N ASP A 191 -15.31 20.08 4.97
CA ASP A 191 -16.73 19.76 5.13
C ASP A 191 -17.48 19.72 3.79
N ASP A 192 -16.76 19.77 2.64
CA ASP A 192 -17.35 19.65 1.32
C ASP A 192 -18.18 18.37 1.21
N PRO A 193 -19.44 18.44 0.77
CA PRO A 193 -20.36 17.29 0.75
C PRO A 193 -19.86 16.12 -0.08
N PHE A 194 -19.15 16.39 -1.21
CA PHE A 194 -18.62 15.31 -2.04
C PHE A 194 -17.39 14.66 -1.40
N LEU A 195 -16.46 15.46 -0.87
CA LEU A 195 -15.32 14.95 -0.12
C LEU A 195 -15.80 14.07 1.05
N ARG A 196 -16.77 14.53 1.83
CA ARG A 196 -17.34 13.78 2.96
C ARG A 196 -18.04 12.50 2.51
N SER A 197 -18.77 12.51 1.39
CA SER A 197 -19.42 11.30 0.86
C SER A 197 -18.42 10.19 0.54
N VAL A 198 -17.19 10.53 0.19
CA VAL A 198 -16.10 9.57 -0.05
C VAL A 198 -15.40 9.18 1.26
N CYS A 199 -15.08 10.17 2.10
CA CYS A 199 -14.34 9.93 3.35
C CYS A 199 -15.14 9.18 4.41
N ASP A 200 -16.46 9.44 4.48
CA ASP A 200 -17.35 8.84 5.48
C ASP A 200 -18.04 7.57 4.99
N LEU A 201 -17.76 7.13 3.77
CA LEU A 201 -18.33 5.92 3.20
C LEU A 201 -18.10 4.72 4.11
N ARG A 202 -19.14 3.93 4.34
CA ARG A 202 -19.11 2.70 5.15
C ARG A 202 -19.12 1.47 4.25
N LYS A 203 -18.66 0.35 4.80
CA LYS A 203 -18.67 -0.95 4.10
C LYS A 203 -20.09 -1.39 3.74
N GLN A 204 -21.08 -1.11 4.60
CA GLN A 204 -22.49 -1.39 4.32
C GLN A 204 -23.02 -0.61 3.11
N ASP A 205 -22.56 0.62 2.86
CA ASP A 205 -23.01 1.43 1.74
C ASP A 205 -22.56 0.81 0.42
N VAL A 206 -21.30 0.36 0.35
CA VAL A 206 -20.74 -0.37 -0.81
C VAL A 206 -21.46 -1.70 -0.99
N GLN A 207 -21.75 -2.41 0.10
CA GLN A 207 -22.47 -3.68 0.07
C GLN A 207 -23.91 -3.50 -0.42
N ALA A 208 -24.59 -2.44 0.01
CA ALA A 208 -25.94 -2.11 -0.44
C ALA A 208 -26.00 -1.77 -1.93
N ALA A 209 -25.02 -1.01 -2.42
CA ALA A 209 -24.91 -0.62 -3.83
C ALA A 209 -24.46 -1.76 -4.75
N ASN A 210 -23.83 -2.82 -4.22
CA ASN A 210 -23.27 -3.91 -5.01
C ASN A 210 -23.85 -5.27 -4.62
N PRO A 211 -24.82 -5.81 -5.41
CA PRO A 211 -25.45 -7.11 -5.11
C PRO A 211 -24.43 -8.27 -5.02
N GLY A 212 -23.36 -8.24 -5.82
CA GLY A 212 -22.31 -9.27 -5.80
C GLY A 212 -21.48 -9.25 -4.50
N CYS A 213 -21.38 -8.09 -3.83
CA CYS A 213 -20.75 -7.96 -2.52
C CYS A 213 -21.72 -8.33 -1.39
N ARG A 214 -23.02 -8.05 -1.56
CA ARG A 214 -24.06 -8.34 -0.57
C ARG A 214 -24.14 -9.82 -0.22
N ALA A 215 -24.03 -10.70 -1.23
CA ALA A 215 -24.12 -12.15 -1.07
C ALA A 215 -22.73 -12.83 -0.93
N CYS A 216 -21.64 -12.06 -0.81
CA CYS A 216 -20.29 -12.61 -0.82
C CYS A 216 -19.84 -13.04 0.57
N GLU A 217 -19.53 -14.32 0.74
CA GLU A 217 -18.99 -14.88 2.01
C GLU A 217 -17.66 -14.26 2.44
N HIS A 218 -16.86 -13.76 1.47
CA HIS A 218 -15.57 -13.12 1.75
C HIS A 218 -15.68 -11.62 2.09
N PHE A 219 -16.89 -11.05 2.14
CA PHE A 219 -17.04 -9.60 2.29
C PHE A 219 -16.40 -9.06 3.58
N CYS A 220 -16.54 -9.78 4.69
CA CYS A 220 -15.97 -9.37 5.98
C CYS A 220 -14.44 -9.25 5.97
N GLU A 221 -13.74 -9.99 5.10
CA GLU A 221 -12.29 -9.93 4.95
C GLU A 221 -11.88 -8.99 3.82
N CYS A 222 -12.64 -9.00 2.71
CA CYS A 222 -12.35 -8.26 1.50
C CYS A 222 -12.77 -6.78 1.57
N GLY A 223 -13.93 -6.49 2.17
CA GLY A 223 -14.52 -5.16 2.25
C GLY A 223 -14.72 -4.48 0.89
N ALA A 224 -14.94 -5.24 -0.19
CA ALA A 224 -15.03 -4.80 -1.58
C ALA A 224 -13.76 -4.11 -2.15
N GLY A 225 -12.67 -4.05 -1.41
CA GLY A 225 -11.38 -3.51 -1.86
C GLY A 225 -11.29 -1.98 -1.94
N CYS A 226 -10.47 -1.46 -2.85
CA CYS A 226 -10.19 -0.03 -3.01
C CYS A 226 -11.18 0.64 -3.96
N ARG A 227 -11.75 1.78 -3.56
CA ARG A 227 -12.71 2.54 -4.38
C ARG A 227 -12.09 3.09 -5.65
N VAL A 228 -10.84 3.55 -5.57
CA VAL A 228 -10.11 4.04 -6.74
C VAL A 228 -9.84 2.90 -7.72
N SER A 229 -9.40 1.75 -7.23
CA SER A 229 -9.21 0.55 -8.06
C SER A 229 -10.51 0.10 -8.74
N ALA A 230 -11.63 0.12 -7.99
CA ALA A 230 -12.95 -0.18 -8.54
C ALA A 230 -13.35 0.80 -9.65
N MET A 231 -13.17 2.11 -9.42
CA MET A 231 -13.48 3.15 -10.38
C MET A 231 -12.70 2.98 -11.70
N TYR A 232 -11.38 2.80 -11.62
CA TYR A 232 -10.55 2.65 -12.82
C TYR A 232 -10.84 1.36 -13.58
N ALA A 233 -11.15 0.28 -12.86
CA ALA A 233 -11.40 -1.03 -13.49
C ALA A 233 -12.84 -1.23 -13.95
N ARG A 234 -13.83 -0.54 -13.34
CA ARG A 234 -15.26 -0.77 -13.56
C ARG A 234 -16.01 0.48 -14.02
N GLY A 235 -15.38 1.65 -14.03
CA GLY A 235 -16.03 2.93 -14.33
C GLY A 235 -16.94 3.45 -13.20
N ASP A 236 -17.02 2.73 -12.08
CA ASP A 236 -17.87 3.09 -10.94
C ASP A 236 -17.16 2.74 -9.62
N TRP A 237 -16.99 3.73 -8.78
CA TRP A 237 -16.29 3.61 -7.50
C TRP A 237 -17.08 2.83 -6.44
N MET A 238 -18.39 2.63 -6.64
CA MET A 238 -19.21 1.79 -5.75
C MET A 238 -19.15 0.31 -6.11
N GLN A 239 -18.50 -0.06 -7.22
CA GLN A 239 -18.30 -1.45 -7.61
C GLN A 239 -17.22 -2.15 -6.78
N ASN A 240 -17.09 -3.46 -6.91
CA ASN A 240 -16.00 -4.22 -6.28
C ASN A 240 -14.68 -3.99 -7.01
N ASP A 241 -13.60 -3.92 -6.24
CA ASP A 241 -12.23 -3.97 -6.74
C ASP A 241 -11.93 -5.39 -7.31
N PRO A 242 -11.67 -5.52 -8.63
CA PRO A 242 -11.52 -6.84 -9.24
C PRO A 242 -10.29 -7.61 -8.75
N VAL A 243 -9.22 -6.91 -8.37
CA VAL A 243 -7.99 -7.56 -7.88
C VAL A 243 -8.24 -8.16 -6.51
N CYS A 244 -8.87 -7.39 -5.60
CA CYS A 244 -9.23 -7.88 -4.28
C CYS A 244 -10.23 -9.04 -4.35
N CYS A 245 -11.23 -8.91 -5.22
CA CYS A 245 -12.22 -9.95 -5.46
C CYS A 245 -11.58 -11.25 -5.95
N ARG A 246 -10.62 -11.18 -6.87
CA ARG A 246 -9.86 -12.34 -7.37
C ARG A 246 -9.06 -13.00 -6.26
N LEU A 247 -8.30 -12.23 -5.48
CA LEU A 247 -7.48 -12.74 -4.39
C LEU A 247 -8.28 -13.58 -3.39
N HIS A 248 -9.46 -13.10 -2.99
CA HIS A 248 -10.29 -13.80 -2.00
C HIS A 248 -11.02 -15.01 -2.61
N ARG A 249 -11.69 -14.83 -3.76
CA ARG A 249 -12.50 -15.89 -4.37
C ARG A 249 -11.69 -17.07 -4.93
N SER A 250 -10.44 -16.86 -5.31
CA SER A 250 -9.55 -17.93 -5.77
C SER A 250 -8.94 -18.75 -4.63
N GLY A 251 -9.13 -18.34 -3.38
CA GLY A 251 -8.46 -18.95 -2.22
C GLY A 251 -7.00 -18.52 -2.02
N LEU A 252 -6.41 -17.77 -2.94
CA LEU A 252 -5.00 -17.35 -2.90
C LEU A 252 -4.65 -16.54 -1.64
N MET A 253 -5.58 -15.71 -1.18
CA MET A 253 -5.42 -14.96 0.07
C MET A 253 -5.30 -15.90 1.27
N ARG A 254 -6.19 -16.87 1.38
CA ARG A 254 -6.19 -17.87 2.44
C ARG A 254 -4.89 -18.68 2.42
N ASP A 255 -4.50 -19.20 1.26
CA ASP A 255 -3.28 -20.00 1.10
C ASP A 255 -2.03 -19.23 1.50
N PHE A 256 -2.00 -17.92 1.21
CA PHE A 256 -0.90 -17.06 1.63
C PHE A 256 -0.89 -16.83 3.16
N HIS A 257 -2.07 -16.60 3.74
CA HIS A 257 -2.19 -16.41 5.19
C HIS A 257 -1.88 -17.71 5.98
N ASP A 258 -2.25 -18.89 5.45
CA ASP A 258 -1.92 -20.18 6.06
C ASP A 258 -0.41 -20.41 6.03
N PHE A 259 0.24 -20.09 4.91
CA PHE A 259 1.70 -20.06 4.83
C PHE A 259 2.30 -19.10 5.87
N ALA A 260 1.81 -17.87 5.96
CA ALA A 260 2.33 -16.89 6.92
C ALA A 260 2.16 -17.35 8.38
N ARG A 261 1.04 -18.00 8.72
CA ARG A 261 0.82 -18.60 10.06
C ARG A 261 1.75 -19.77 10.35
N SER A 262 2.10 -20.58 9.32
CA SER A 262 3.03 -21.69 9.49
C SER A 262 4.44 -21.24 9.88
N LEU A 263 4.82 -20.01 9.50
CA LEU A 263 6.10 -19.42 9.89
C LEU A 263 6.15 -19.13 11.40
N ASP A 264 5.04 -18.67 12.00
CA ASP A 264 4.94 -18.49 13.46
C ASP A 264 5.11 -19.80 14.22
N ALA A 265 4.59 -20.92 13.69
CA ALA A 265 4.67 -22.22 14.32
C ALA A 265 6.08 -22.84 14.27
N SER A 266 6.85 -22.55 13.22
CA SER A 266 8.21 -23.04 13.06
C SER A 266 9.23 -22.39 14.00
N GLU A 267 8.96 -21.16 14.48
CA GLU A 267 9.83 -20.47 15.46
C GLU A 267 9.60 -20.92 16.92
N VAL A 268 8.45 -21.55 17.22
CA VAL A 268 8.14 -22.04 18.60
C VAL A 268 8.81 -23.39 18.86
N GLY A 269 9.44 -24.00 17.87
CA GLY A 269 10.08 -25.31 17.92
C GLY A 269 11.62 -25.32 17.99
N VAL A 270 12.25 -24.16 18.32
CA VAL A 270 13.71 -24.05 18.53
C VAL A 270 14.04 -23.73 19.97
#